data_0a4fc8fa466b2930ca2d51a54e76cb31
#
_entry.id   0a4fc8fa466b2930ca2d51a54e76cb31
#
_cell.length_a   1.000
_cell.length_b   1.000
_cell.length_c   1.000
_cell.angle_alpha   90.00
_cell.angle_beta   90.00
_cell.angle_gamma   90.00
#
_symmetry.space_group_name_H-M   'P 1'
#
loop_
_entity.id
_entity.type
_entity.pdbx_description
1 polymer ?
#
loop_
_entity_poly.entity_id
_entity_poly.type
_entity_poly.pdbx_seq_one_letter_code
_entity_poly.pdbx_strand_id
1 'polypeptide(L)'
;MSLLSTAIKTKYTHSRIKHKGRMGIVTLFTALVCMACQPVSDNKSDTENDNSQPTASQPTQTSNSQRVNSPAPVLNPPLQPLAQPITTPITILAIGDSLTEGLGVAEQDNYPAQLQAQLREAGYSNVSVVNSGLSGETSTGLVNRLDWALKTQPDITILTTGANDAMRGVPVTTVDDNIRTAIERLQASGSTVILGGMEIYDNMGDDYVNQFSRIYPRIAKDTGVAYIPFFLNGVAGDANLNQKDAIHPTKEGYTHVVRNNILPVLMPVLTEVVQEKSSNTQ
;
A
#
# COMPACT_ATOMS: atom_id res chain seq x y z
N MET A 1 -22.96 38.84 -46.56
CA MET A 1 -21.86 39.64 -45.98
C MET A 1 -21.01 38.66 -45.19
N SER A 2 -20.07 38.25 -45.81
CA SER A 2 -18.66 37.92 -45.74
C SER A 2 -17.93 38.62 -44.59
N LEU A 3 -17.08 37.86 -43.83
CA LEU A 3 -15.75 38.24 -43.35
C LEU A 3 -15.27 37.18 -42.34
N LEU A 4 -14.39 36.36 -42.78
CA LEU A 4 -12.93 36.29 -42.61
C LEU A 4 -12.48 35.50 -41.38
N SER A 5 -12.12 34.27 -41.68
CA SER A 5 -11.24 33.35 -40.90
C SER A 5 -9.79 33.89 -40.94
N THR A 6 -9.14 33.99 -39.77
CA THR A 6 -7.70 34.23 -39.71
C THR A 6 -7.05 33.05 -39.01
N ALA A 7 -6.39 32.19 -39.77
CA ALA A 7 -5.58 31.08 -39.28
C ALA A 7 -4.17 31.59 -38.89
N ILE A 8 -3.76 31.37 -37.66
CA ILE A 8 -2.36 31.58 -37.20
C ILE A 8 -1.63 30.26 -37.35
N LYS A 9 -0.74 30.18 -38.34
CA LYS A 9 0.25 29.11 -38.48
C LYS A 9 1.49 29.44 -37.65
N THR A 10 1.73 28.73 -36.59
CA THR A 10 3.00 28.80 -35.85
C THR A 10 3.95 27.73 -36.41
N LYS A 11 5.07 28.21 -36.99
CA LYS A 11 6.17 27.37 -37.53
C LYS A 11 7.03 26.86 -36.36
N TYR A 12 7.10 25.57 -36.17
CA TYR A 12 8.14 24.96 -35.34
C TYR A 12 9.39 24.69 -36.20
N THR A 13 10.48 25.37 -35.85
CA THR A 13 11.83 25.11 -36.37
C THR A 13 12.52 24.02 -35.58
N HIS A 14 12.87 22.93 -36.27
CA HIS A 14 13.70 21.86 -35.71
C HIS A 14 15.16 22.32 -35.63
N SER A 15 15.69 22.42 -34.43
CA SER A 15 17.12 22.54 -34.19
C SER A 15 17.72 21.15 -33.97
N ARG A 16 18.55 20.69 -34.94
CA ARG A 16 19.35 19.47 -34.80
C ARG A 16 20.65 19.82 -34.07
N ILE A 17 20.83 19.32 -32.85
CA ILE A 17 22.12 19.35 -32.13
C ILE A 17 22.87 18.07 -32.47
N LYS A 18 23.99 18.23 -33.17
CA LYS A 18 24.95 17.17 -33.43
C LYS A 18 25.87 17.01 -32.22
N HIS A 19 25.80 15.90 -31.52
CA HIS A 19 26.86 15.52 -30.56
C HIS A 19 27.94 14.69 -31.25
N LYS A 20 29.16 15.26 -31.28
CA LYS A 20 30.41 14.56 -31.64
C LYS A 20 30.81 13.67 -30.48
N GLY A 21 31.07 12.41 -30.77
CA GLY A 21 31.60 11.44 -29.80
C GLY A 21 33.01 11.78 -29.33
N ARG A 22 33.26 11.47 -28.09
CA ARG A 22 34.58 11.26 -27.52
C ARG A 22 34.61 9.94 -26.78
N MET A 23 35.33 9.00 -27.36
CA MET A 23 35.65 7.70 -26.79
C MET A 23 36.69 7.91 -25.69
N GLY A 24 36.33 7.66 -24.46
CA GLY A 24 37.21 7.64 -23.29
C GLY A 24 37.40 6.21 -22.81
N ILE A 25 38.64 5.76 -22.87
CA ILE A 25 39.15 4.46 -22.42
C ILE A 25 38.98 4.39 -20.89
N VAL A 26 38.24 3.38 -20.40
CA VAL A 26 38.20 3.06 -18.98
C VAL A 26 39.15 1.93 -18.69
N THR A 27 40.20 2.26 -17.96
CA THR A 27 41.24 1.34 -17.46
C THR A 27 40.66 0.54 -16.27
N LEU A 28 40.76 -0.76 -16.40
CA LEU A 28 40.41 -1.77 -15.40
C LEU A 28 41.45 -1.75 -14.27
N PHE A 29 41.05 -1.50 -13.04
CA PHE A 29 41.86 -1.77 -11.85
C PHE A 29 41.23 -2.90 -11.06
N THR A 30 41.83 -4.07 -11.20
CA THR A 30 41.67 -5.22 -10.31
C THR A 30 42.61 -5.01 -9.12
N ALA A 31 42.06 -4.94 -7.92
CA ALA A 31 42.82 -5.09 -6.69
C ALA A 31 42.26 -6.30 -5.92
N LEU A 32 43.01 -7.36 -5.97
CA LEU A 32 42.94 -8.58 -5.20
C LEU A 32 43.66 -8.33 -3.87
N VAL A 33 42.99 -8.47 -2.74
CA VAL A 33 43.66 -8.66 -1.44
C VAL A 33 43.06 -9.84 -0.74
N CYS A 34 43.86 -10.88 -0.65
CA CYS A 34 43.68 -12.09 0.17
C CYS A 34 44.29 -11.92 1.56
N MET A 35 43.80 -12.77 2.46
CA MET A 35 44.42 -13.27 3.69
C MET A 35 44.38 -12.35 4.93
N ALA A 36 44.14 -12.82 6.13
CA ALA A 36 44.51 -14.12 6.71
C ALA A 36 43.63 -14.44 7.92
N CYS A 37 43.27 -15.72 8.06
CA CYS A 37 42.92 -16.35 9.31
C CYS A 37 44.16 -16.57 10.16
N GLN A 38 44.10 -16.39 11.47
CA GLN A 38 44.87 -17.21 12.43
C GLN A 38 44.15 -17.30 13.77
N PRO A 39 44.14 -18.47 14.44
CA PRO A 39 43.57 -18.71 15.74
C PRO A 39 44.68 -18.69 16.84
N VAL A 40 44.34 -18.25 18.02
CA VAL A 40 45.17 -18.45 19.24
C VAL A 40 44.21 -18.75 20.36
N SER A 41 44.09 -19.92 20.75
CA SER A 41 44.69 -20.78 21.82
C SER A 41 44.36 -20.34 23.25
N ASP A 42 43.80 -21.34 23.92
CA ASP A 42 43.49 -21.52 25.32
C ASP A 42 44.55 -20.99 26.30
N ASN A 43 44.08 -20.46 27.44
CA ASN A 43 44.78 -20.68 28.68
C ASN A 43 43.80 -20.76 29.85
N LYS A 44 43.76 -21.95 30.48
CA LYS A 44 43.22 -22.23 31.79
C LYS A 44 44.11 -21.62 32.85
N SER A 45 43.52 -21.07 33.89
CA SER A 45 44.02 -21.22 35.25
C SER A 45 42.88 -21.01 36.25
N ASP A 46 42.71 -22.04 37.06
CA ASP A 46 41.85 -22.12 38.23
C ASP A 46 42.33 -21.17 39.35
N THR A 47 41.40 -20.60 40.10
CA THR A 47 41.45 -20.62 41.59
C THR A 47 40.20 -19.96 42.20
N GLU A 48 39.52 -20.80 42.95
CA GLU A 48 38.79 -20.67 44.21
C GLU A 48 38.21 -19.35 44.73
N ASN A 49 36.87 -19.38 44.91
CA ASN A 49 36.19 -19.21 46.22
C ASN A 49 36.28 -17.83 46.90
N ASP A 50 35.22 -17.08 46.89
CA ASP A 50 34.68 -16.60 48.18
C ASP A 50 33.14 -16.29 48.05
N ASN A 51 32.48 -16.69 49.11
CA ASN A 51 31.05 -16.74 49.33
C ASN A 51 30.64 -15.46 50.04
N SER A 52 29.83 -14.62 49.41
CA SER A 52 28.97 -13.71 50.17
C SER A 52 27.82 -13.21 49.31
N GLN A 53 26.66 -13.72 49.60
CA GLN A 53 25.35 -13.35 49.07
C GLN A 53 24.84 -12.09 49.82
N PRO A 54 24.25 -11.15 49.13
CA PRO A 54 23.10 -10.42 49.66
C PRO A 54 21.85 -10.72 48.84
N THR A 55 20.90 -11.25 49.55
CA THR A 55 19.50 -11.44 49.16
C THR A 55 18.89 -10.12 48.67
N ALA A 56 18.65 -9.99 47.38
CA ALA A 56 17.83 -8.94 46.85
C ALA A 56 16.47 -9.54 46.46
N SER A 57 15.46 -9.11 47.17
CA SER A 57 14.05 -9.43 46.98
C SER A 57 13.61 -9.09 45.57
N GLN A 58 13.18 -10.09 44.78
CA GLN A 58 12.47 -9.89 43.54
C GLN A 58 11.08 -9.29 43.83
N PRO A 59 10.68 -8.20 43.20
CA PRO A 59 9.28 -7.85 43.17
C PRO A 59 8.57 -8.81 42.22
N THR A 60 7.66 -9.59 42.78
CA THR A 60 6.68 -10.39 42.04
C THR A 60 5.79 -9.43 41.24
N GLN A 61 6.12 -9.21 40.00
CA GLN A 61 5.19 -8.55 39.07
C GLN A 61 4.14 -9.59 38.66
N THR A 62 3.04 -9.54 39.37
CA THR A 62 1.78 -10.18 38.94
C THR A 62 1.28 -9.39 37.72
N SER A 63 1.75 -9.78 36.54
CA SER A 63 1.15 -9.30 35.29
C SER A 63 -0.23 -9.94 35.14
N ASN A 64 -1.22 -9.31 35.75
CA ASN A 64 -2.62 -9.60 35.50
C ASN A 64 -3.00 -9.02 34.14
N SER A 65 -2.53 -9.65 33.06
CA SER A 65 -3.02 -9.41 31.72
C SER A 65 -4.46 -9.94 31.65
N GLN A 66 -5.39 -9.12 32.07
CA GLN A 66 -6.78 -9.31 31.69
C GLN A 66 -6.81 -9.23 30.16
N ARG A 67 -6.84 -10.39 29.49
CA ARG A 67 -7.32 -10.48 28.12
C ARG A 67 -8.75 -9.94 28.14
N VAL A 68 -8.91 -8.70 27.71
CA VAL A 68 -10.22 -8.17 27.39
C VAL A 68 -10.70 -9.06 26.25
N ASN A 69 -11.68 -9.91 26.51
CA ASN A 69 -12.40 -10.64 25.46
C ASN A 69 -13.20 -9.61 24.68
N SER A 70 -12.54 -8.89 23.76
CA SER A 70 -13.25 -8.15 22.72
C SER A 70 -14.03 -9.17 21.90
N PRO A 71 -15.31 -8.97 21.66
CA PRO A 71 -16.07 -9.84 20.76
C PRO A 71 -15.36 -9.88 19.41
N ALA A 72 -15.29 -11.08 18.82
CA ALA A 72 -14.71 -11.24 17.48
C ALA A 72 -15.35 -10.22 16.52
N PRO A 73 -14.56 -9.57 15.66
CA PRO A 73 -15.08 -8.58 14.73
C PRO A 73 -16.17 -9.20 13.85
N VAL A 74 -17.34 -8.54 13.80
CA VAL A 74 -18.47 -9.03 13.01
C VAL A 74 -18.15 -8.88 11.54
N LEU A 75 -18.17 -9.99 10.80
CA LEU A 75 -17.94 -9.98 9.35
C LEU A 75 -19.25 -9.62 8.63
N ASN A 76 -19.22 -8.62 7.77
CA ASN A 76 -20.34 -8.28 6.90
C ASN A 76 -20.66 -9.48 5.97
N PRO A 77 -21.95 -9.69 5.61
CA PRO A 77 -22.32 -10.72 4.64
C PRO A 77 -21.65 -10.47 3.29
N PRO A 78 -21.50 -11.52 2.46
CA PRO A 78 -21.06 -11.33 1.08
C PRO A 78 -22.04 -10.44 0.30
N LEU A 79 -21.55 -9.86 -0.81
CA LEU A 79 -22.41 -9.12 -1.72
C LEU A 79 -23.58 -10.01 -2.19
N GLN A 80 -24.77 -9.41 -2.26
CA GLN A 80 -25.92 -10.12 -2.81
C GLN A 80 -25.82 -10.14 -4.34
N PRO A 81 -26.17 -11.27 -4.98
CA PRO A 81 -26.20 -11.34 -6.43
C PRO A 81 -27.15 -10.31 -7.04
N LEU A 82 -26.70 -9.65 -8.11
CA LEU A 82 -27.52 -8.73 -8.89
C LEU A 82 -28.63 -9.49 -9.63
N ALA A 83 -29.81 -8.87 -9.76
CA ALA A 83 -30.91 -9.45 -10.54
C ALA A 83 -30.55 -9.64 -12.03
N GLN A 84 -29.70 -8.77 -12.56
CA GLN A 84 -29.13 -8.84 -13.90
C GLN A 84 -27.62 -8.61 -13.83
N PRO A 85 -26.79 -9.43 -14.51
CA PRO A 85 -25.37 -9.24 -14.54
C PRO A 85 -24.98 -7.91 -15.22
N ILE A 86 -23.99 -7.23 -14.66
CA ILE A 86 -23.35 -6.06 -15.25
C ILE A 86 -22.16 -6.55 -16.08
N THR A 87 -22.23 -6.30 -17.39
CA THR A 87 -21.22 -6.74 -18.37
C THR A 87 -20.26 -5.62 -18.78
N THR A 88 -20.48 -4.38 -18.33
CA THR A 88 -19.57 -3.27 -18.58
C THR A 88 -18.16 -3.62 -18.06
N PRO A 89 -17.12 -3.55 -18.94
CA PRO A 89 -15.76 -3.84 -18.52
C PRO A 89 -15.28 -2.78 -17.53
N ILE A 90 -14.81 -3.21 -16.36
CA ILE A 90 -14.25 -2.36 -15.30
C ILE A 90 -12.88 -2.87 -14.90
N THR A 91 -11.89 -2.02 -14.93
CA THR A 91 -10.54 -2.29 -14.41
C THR A 91 -10.35 -1.58 -13.07
N ILE A 92 -10.15 -2.34 -12.01
CA ILE A 92 -9.79 -1.84 -10.68
C ILE A 92 -8.30 -2.09 -10.47
N LEU A 93 -7.51 -1.05 -10.26
CA LEU A 93 -6.11 -1.14 -9.89
C LEU A 93 -6.00 -1.15 -8.36
N ALA A 94 -5.48 -2.22 -7.80
CA ALA A 94 -5.06 -2.29 -6.41
C ALA A 94 -3.56 -1.97 -6.35
N ILE A 95 -3.17 -0.78 -5.90
CA ILE A 95 -1.77 -0.34 -5.83
C ILE A 95 -1.36 -0.04 -4.39
N GLY A 96 -0.20 -0.56 -3.98
CA GLY A 96 0.30 -0.43 -2.62
C GLY A 96 1.51 -1.30 -2.34
N ASP A 97 1.70 -1.60 -1.08
CA ASP A 97 2.84 -2.36 -0.56
C ASP A 97 2.52 -3.86 -0.35
N SER A 98 3.12 -4.47 0.68
CA SER A 98 2.92 -5.89 1.03
C SER A 98 1.47 -6.24 1.38
N LEU A 99 0.70 -5.29 1.90
CA LEU A 99 -0.73 -5.50 2.18
C LEU A 99 -1.53 -5.67 0.89
N THR A 100 -1.13 -5.02 -0.18
CA THR A 100 -1.76 -5.15 -1.50
C THR A 100 -1.23 -6.38 -2.25
N GLU A 101 0.08 -6.63 -2.21
CA GLU A 101 0.70 -7.81 -2.80
C GLU A 101 0.10 -9.10 -2.24
N GLY A 102 -0.17 -9.12 -0.93
CA GLY A 102 -0.63 -10.31 -0.21
C GLY A 102 0.52 -11.13 0.34
N LEU A 103 1.52 -10.46 0.93
CA LEU A 103 2.68 -11.12 1.51
C LEU A 103 2.27 -12.23 2.50
N GLY A 104 2.79 -13.43 2.28
CA GLY A 104 2.60 -14.58 3.16
C GLY A 104 1.28 -15.35 2.99
N VAL A 105 0.40 -14.95 2.07
CA VAL A 105 -0.78 -15.73 1.68
C VAL A 105 -0.68 -16.21 0.22
N ALA A 106 -1.50 -17.18 -0.16
CA ALA A 106 -1.58 -17.61 -1.55
C ALA A 106 -2.21 -16.50 -2.43
N GLU A 107 -1.89 -16.49 -3.72
CA GLU A 107 -2.34 -15.44 -4.65
C GLU A 107 -3.87 -15.25 -4.64
N GLN A 108 -4.64 -16.34 -4.59
CA GLN A 108 -6.09 -16.27 -4.52
C GLN A 108 -6.65 -15.80 -3.17
N ASP A 109 -5.82 -15.72 -2.14
CA ASP A 109 -6.21 -15.38 -0.77
C ASP A 109 -5.88 -13.92 -0.40
N ASN A 110 -5.15 -13.18 -1.26
CA ASN A 110 -4.93 -11.75 -1.08
C ASN A 110 -6.21 -10.93 -1.34
N TYR A 111 -6.26 -9.67 -0.88
CA TYR A 111 -7.49 -8.88 -1.01
C TYR A 111 -7.89 -8.56 -2.46
N PRO A 112 -6.98 -8.28 -3.41
CA PRO A 112 -7.37 -8.03 -4.80
C PRO A 112 -8.07 -9.23 -5.45
N ALA A 113 -7.55 -10.44 -5.23
CA ALA A 113 -8.14 -11.66 -5.76
C ALA A 113 -9.50 -11.97 -5.11
N GLN A 114 -9.60 -11.84 -3.79
CA GLN A 114 -10.87 -12.01 -3.07
C GLN A 114 -11.91 -10.98 -3.48
N LEU A 115 -11.51 -9.71 -3.69
CA LEU A 115 -12.39 -8.66 -4.17
C LEU A 115 -12.94 -8.99 -5.56
N GLN A 116 -12.06 -9.39 -6.49
CA GLN A 116 -12.49 -9.80 -7.82
C GLN A 116 -13.47 -10.96 -7.80
N ALA A 117 -13.19 -11.98 -6.97
CA ALA A 117 -14.05 -13.14 -6.85
C ALA A 117 -15.45 -12.74 -6.34
N GLN A 118 -15.53 -11.92 -5.27
CA GLN A 118 -16.81 -11.47 -4.71
C GLN A 118 -17.60 -10.57 -5.67
N LEU A 119 -16.94 -9.69 -6.41
CA LEU A 119 -17.61 -8.85 -7.43
C LEU A 119 -18.18 -9.69 -8.57
N ARG A 120 -17.42 -10.67 -9.07
CA ARG A 120 -17.88 -11.58 -10.13
C ARG A 120 -19.03 -12.46 -9.67
N GLU A 121 -18.95 -12.99 -8.46
CA GLU A 121 -20.03 -13.77 -7.85
C GLU A 121 -21.31 -12.93 -7.67
N ALA A 122 -21.17 -11.66 -7.35
CA ALA A 122 -22.29 -10.72 -7.27
C ALA A 122 -22.87 -10.30 -8.64
N GLY A 123 -22.25 -10.67 -9.75
CA GLY A 123 -22.78 -10.40 -11.09
C GLY A 123 -22.05 -9.32 -11.89
N TYR A 124 -20.93 -8.77 -11.40
CA TYR A 124 -20.04 -7.91 -12.18
C TYR A 124 -19.09 -8.78 -13.03
N SER A 125 -19.63 -9.37 -14.11
CA SER A 125 -18.97 -10.46 -14.84
C SER A 125 -17.66 -10.05 -15.53
N ASN A 126 -17.53 -8.79 -15.95
CA ASN A 126 -16.36 -8.24 -16.66
C ASN A 126 -15.48 -7.32 -15.79
N VAL A 127 -15.56 -7.48 -14.45
CA VAL A 127 -14.62 -6.78 -13.56
C VAL A 127 -13.26 -7.47 -13.58
N SER A 128 -12.20 -6.67 -13.64
CA SER A 128 -10.81 -7.11 -13.45
C SER A 128 -10.18 -6.32 -12.31
N VAL A 129 -9.60 -7.00 -11.34
CA VAL A 129 -8.84 -6.37 -10.25
C VAL A 129 -7.37 -6.69 -10.45
N VAL A 130 -6.60 -5.69 -10.82
CA VAL A 130 -5.15 -5.81 -11.07
C VAL A 130 -4.40 -5.59 -9.76
N ASN A 131 -3.69 -6.62 -9.29
CA ASN A 131 -2.80 -6.49 -8.15
C ASN A 131 -1.48 -5.83 -8.58
N SER A 132 -1.22 -4.64 -8.07
CA SER A 132 0.01 -3.88 -8.22
C SER A 132 0.62 -3.56 -6.85
N GLY A 133 0.63 -4.53 -5.95
CA GLY A 133 1.34 -4.46 -4.67
C GLY A 133 2.83 -4.77 -4.86
N LEU A 134 3.66 -4.14 -4.04
CA LEU A 134 5.10 -4.39 -3.99
C LEU A 134 5.60 -4.34 -2.55
N SER A 135 5.94 -5.49 -1.99
CA SER A 135 6.38 -5.61 -0.59
C SER A 135 7.54 -4.68 -0.27
N GLY A 136 7.43 -4.01 0.88
CA GLY A 136 8.44 -3.06 1.34
C GLY A 136 8.45 -1.71 0.61
N GLU A 137 7.52 -1.46 -0.31
CA GLU A 137 7.48 -0.20 -1.05
C GLU A 137 7.07 0.99 -0.16
N THR A 138 7.78 2.09 -0.30
CA THR A 138 7.44 3.39 0.29
C THR A 138 6.57 4.21 -0.68
N SER A 139 5.96 5.28 -0.16
CA SER A 139 5.21 6.24 -0.99
C SER A 139 6.04 6.83 -2.13
N THR A 140 7.34 7.07 -1.90
CA THR A 140 8.28 7.50 -2.96
C THR A 140 8.46 6.43 -4.03
N GLY A 141 8.62 5.17 -3.63
CA GLY A 141 8.74 4.05 -4.57
C GLY A 141 7.49 3.92 -5.45
N LEU A 142 6.31 4.01 -4.84
CA LEU A 142 5.03 3.97 -5.53
C LEU A 142 4.91 5.08 -6.59
N VAL A 143 5.22 6.33 -6.22
CA VAL A 143 5.18 7.47 -7.17
C VAL A 143 6.14 7.26 -8.35
N ASN A 144 7.32 6.69 -8.11
CA ASN A 144 8.32 6.45 -9.16
C ASN A 144 7.87 5.42 -10.20
N ARG A 145 7.06 4.42 -9.83
CA ARG A 145 6.57 3.39 -10.76
C ARG A 145 5.13 3.63 -11.26
N LEU A 146 4.52 4.73 -10.88
CA LEU A 146 3.10 4.98 -11.17
C LEU A 146 2.80 4.98 -12.67
N ASP A 147 3.70 5.52 -13.53
CA ASP A 147 3.55 5.49 -14.99
C ASP A 147 3.48 4.07 -15.56
N TRP A 148 4.14 3.11 -14.92
CA TRP A 148 4.02 1.71 -15.30
C TRP A 148 2.66 1.15 -14.90
N ALA A 149 2.19 1.42 -13.69
CA ALA A 149 0.90 0.96 -13.20
C ALA A 149 -0.27 1.55 -14.01
N LEU A 150 -0.16 2.81 -14.43
CA LEU A 150 -1.16 3.50 -15.27
C LEU A 150 -1.35 2.89 -16.67
N LYS A 151 -0.41 2.05 -17.15
CA LYS A 151 -0.60 1.31 -18.41
C LYS A 151 -1.77 0.33 -18.34
N THR A 152 -2.25 -0.02 -17.17
CA THR A 152 -3.46 -0.83 -16.99
C THR A 152 -4.74 -0.07 -17.31
N GLN A 153 -4.68 1.24 -17.49
CA GLN A 153 -5.83 2.13 -17.74
C GLN A 153 -6.98 1.90 -16.77
N PRO A 154 -6.73 2.08 -15.45
CA PRO A 154 -7.72 1.75 -14.43
C PRO A 154 -8.90 2.73 -14.44
N ASP A 155 -10.10 2.19 -14.30
CA ASP A 155 -11.32 2.97 -14.08
C ASP A 155 -11.41 3.40 -12.60
N ILE A 156 -11.00 2.51 -11.71
CA ILE A 156 -10.97 2.74 -10.25
C ILE A 156 -9.59 2.35 -9.73
N THR A 157 -9.04 3.11 -8.80
CA THR A 157 -7.79 2.75 -8.10
C THR A 157 -8.01 2.73 -6.60
N ILE A 158 -7.67 1.61 -5.97
CA ILE A 158 -7.54 1.50 -4.50
C ILE A 158 -6.07 1.73 -4.18
N LEU A 159 -5.77 2.88 -3.55
CA LEU A 159 -4.42 3.33 -3.21
C LEU A 159 -4.16 3.10 -1.72
N THR A 160 -3.18 2.26 -1.38
CA THR A 160 -2.73 2.01 -0.01
C THR A 160 -1.21 2.16 0.05
N THR A 161 -0.70 3.06 0.88
CA THR A 161 0.74 3.31 1.01
C THR A 161 1.06 4.08 2.29
N GLY A 162 2.30 4.11 2.71
CA GLY A 162 2.80 4.94 3.81
C GLY A 162 3.24 4.15 5.04
N ALA A 163 2.79 2.91 5.24
CA ALA A 163 3.21 2.10 6.38
C ALA A 163 4.72 1.86 6.40
N ASN A 164 5.31 1.56 5.25
CA ASN A 164 6.77 1.39 5.09
C ASN A 164 7.55 2.68 5.28
N ASP A 165 6.96 3.82 4.93
CA ASP A 165 7.54 5.14 5.19
C ASP A 165 7.66 5.37 6.70
N ALA A 166 6.57 5.12 7.43
CA ALA A 166 6.55 5.25 8.88
C ALA A 166 7.58 4.35 9.54
N MET A 167 7.62 3.06 9.20
CA MET A 167 8.60 2.12 9.74
C MET A 167 10.06 2.54 9.50
N ARG A 168 10.32 3.36 8.49
CA ARG A 168 11.65 3.89 8.15
C ARG A 168 11.87 5.31 8.62
N GLY A 169 10.93 5.90 9.35
CA GLY A 169 11.04 7.26 9.87
C GLY A 169 11.07 8.34 8.77
N VAL A 170 10.45 8.08 7.61
CA VAL A 170 10.32 9.08 6.55
C VAL A 170 9.48 10.25 7.06
N PRO A 171 9.87 11.50 6.81
CA PRO A 171 9.08 12.66 7.24
C PRO A 171 7.62 12.57 6.77
N VAL A 172 6.67 12.84 7.66
CA VAL A 172 5.22 12.76 7.36
C VAL A 172 4.83 13.69 6.19
N THR A 173 5.51 14.83 6.05
CA THR A 173 5.31 15.76 4.92
C THR A 173 5.65 15.12 3.58
N THR A 174 6.71 14.31 3.53
CA THR A 174 7.08 13.56 2.30
C THR A 174 6.00 12.53 1.95
N VAL A 175 5.45 11.84 2.94
CA VAL A 175 4.35 10.88 2.72
C VAL A 175 3.10 11.58 2.21
N ASP A 176 2.74 12.71 2.81
CA ASP A 176 1.60 13.56 2.38
C ASP A 176 1.75 14.01 0.93
N ASP A 177 2.91 14.58 0.58
CA ASP A 177 3.20 15.06 -0.78
C ASP A 177 3.16 13.93 -1.81
N ASN A 178 3.72 12.77 -1.48
CA ASN A 178 3.72 11.61 -2.37
C ASN A 178 2.32 11.04 -2.61
N ILE A 179 1.49 10.94 -1.56
CA ILE A 179 0.11 10.48 -1.69
C ILE A 179 -0.69 11.44 -2.56
N ARG A 180 -0.56 12.76 -2.35
CA ARG A 180 -1.23 13.78 -3.19
C ARG A 180 -0.78 13.69 -4.63
N THR A 181 0.52 13.55 -4.88
CA THR A 181 1.08 13.37 -6.23
C THR A 181 0.52 12.11 -6.90
N ALA A 182 0.41 11.01 -6.15
CA ALA A 182 -0.16 9.78 -6.69
C ALA A 182 -1.65 9.97 -7.05
N ILE A 183 -2.44 10.59 -6.18
CA ILE A 183 -3.87 10.86 -6.41
C ILE A 183 -4.04 11.76 -7.65
N GLU A 184 -3.30 12.86 -7.74
CA GLU A 184 -3.36 13.78 -8.88
C GLU A 184 -3.09 13.07 -10.21
N ARG A 185 -2.04 12.25 -10.26
CA ARG A 185 -1.67 11.51 -11.48
C ARG A 185 -2.69 10.43 -11.84
N LEU A 186 -3.26 9.74 -10.85
CA LEU A 186 -4.32 8.76 -11.05
C LEU A 186 -5.60 9.43 -11.57
N GLN A 187 -6.03 10.53 -10.97
CA GLN A 187 -7.20 11.29 -11.43
C GLN A 187 -6.96 11.88 -12.82
N ALA A 188 -5.78 12.41 -13.11
CA ALA A 188 -5.41 12.93 -14.43
C ALA A 188 -5.43 11.83 -15.53
N SER A 189 -5.24 10.57 -15.15
CA SER A 189 -5.39 9.43 -16.08
C SER A 189 -6.84 8.96 -16.29
N GLY A 190 -7.82 9.57 -15.61
CA GLY A 190 -9.23 9.21 -15.66
C GLY A 190 -9.67 8.17 -14.64
N SER A 191 -8.81 7.80 -13.67
CA SER A 191 -9.17 6.85 -12.63
C SER A 191 -9.86 7.50 -11.45
N THR A 192 -10.97 6.94 -10.99
CA THR A 192 -11.58 7.31 -9.71
C THR A 192 -10.80 6.68 -8.57
N VAL A 193 -10.32 7.49 -7.60
CA VAL A 193 -9.43 7.02 -6.55
C VAL A 193 -10.19 6.76 -5.25
N ILE A 194 -9.86 5.63 -4.62
CA ILE A 194 -10.23 5.30 -3.23
C ILE A 194 -8.95 5.25 -2.43
N LEU A 195 -8.80 6.15 -1.46
CA LEU A 195 -7.64 6.20 -0.56
C LEU A 195 -7.87 5.32 0.66
N GLY A 196 -7.01 4.34 0.89
CA GLY A 196 -6.96 3.55 2.12
C GLY A 196 -6.11 4.24 3.18
N GLY A 197 -6.73 4.63 4.30
CA GLY A 197 -6.03 5.19 5.45
C GLY A 197 -5.18 4.14 6.15
N MET A 198 -4.04 4.58 6.70
CA MET A 198 -3.12 3.76 7.48
C MET A 198 -2.97 4.32 8.88
N GLU A 199 -2.86 3.41 9.84
CA GLU A 199 -2.45 3.67 11.21
C GLU A 199 -1.13 2.96 11.48
N ILE A 200 -0.37 3.45 12.45
CA ILE A 200 0.94 2.92 12.82
C ILE A 200 1.00 2.69 14.34
N TYR A 201 1.95 1.89 14.78
CA TYR A 201 2.14 1.60 16.19
C TYR A 201 2.61 2.83 16.99
N ASP A 202 2.20 2.93 18.25
CA ASP A 202 2.50 4.05 19.15
C ASP A 202 3.99 4.18 19.50
N ASN A 203 4.79 3.14 19.23
CA ASN A 203 6.24 3.14 19.52
C ASN A 203 7.08 4.06 18.62
N MET A 204 6.48 4.72 17.63
CA MET A 204 7.14 5.69 16.74
C MET A 204 7.23 7.10 17.34
N GLY A 205 6.71 7.30 18.56
CA GLY A 205 6.64 8.58 19.26
C GLY A 205 5.36 9.36 18.91
N ASP A 206 4.77 9.94 19.96
CA ASP A 206 3.43 10.55 19.91
C ASP A 206 3.29 11.61 18.80
N ASP A 207 4.30 12.46 18.62
CA ASP A 207 4.26 13.52 17.60
C ASP A 207 4.20 12.96 16.20
N TYR A 208 4.98 11.93 15.90
CA TYR A 208 5.00 11.30 14.59
C TYR A 208 3.68 10.55 14.33
N VAL A 209 3.22 9.74 15.29
CA VAL A 209 1.95 8.99 15.20
C VAL A 209 0.78 9.94 14.98
N ASN A 210 0.70 11.01 15.76
CA ASN A 210 -0.36 12.02 15.63
C ASN A 210 -0.33 12.77 14.29
N GLN A 211 0.84 13.08 13.76
CA GLN A 211 0.95 13.70 12.45
C GLN A 211 0.56 12.72 11.35
N PHE A 212 1.05 11.48 11.42
CA PHE A 212 0.79 10.44 10.41
C PHE A 212 -0.71 10.10 10.31
N SER A 213 -1.40 9.92 11.44
CA SER A 213 -2.83 9.59 11.44
C SER A 213 -3.71 10.69 10.83
N ARG A 214 -3.25 11.94 10.82
CA ARG A 214 -4.01 13.10 10.32
C ARG A 214 -3.86 13.35 8.83
N ILE A 215 -2.84 12.78 8.15
CA ILE A 215 -2.64 13.10 6.73
C ILE A 215 -3.75 12.50 5.86
N TYR A 216 -4.15 11.25 6.08
CA TYR A 216 -5.10 10.55 5.21
C TYR A 216 -6.49 11.21 5.17
N PRO A 217 -7.17 11.49 6.30
CA PRO A 217 -8.46 12.16 6.27
C PRO A 217 -8.37 13.57 5.70
N ARG A 218 -7.24 14.29 5.91
CA ARG A 218 -7.00 15.60 5.33
C ARG A 218 -6.83 15.51 3.81
N ILE A 219 -5.99 14.60 3.33
CA ILE A 219 -5.80 14.37 1.89
C ILE A 219 -7.12 14.02 1.22
N ALA A 220 -7.87 13.06 1.76
CA ALA A 220 -9.16 12.66 1.20
C ALA A 220 -10.14 13.83 1.11
N LYS A 221 -10.23 14.67 2.17
CA LYS A 221 -11.06 15.87 2.19
C LYS A 221 -10.64 16.89 1.14
N ASP A 222 -9.33 17.14 1.01
CA ASP A 222 -8.78 18.18 0.14
C ASP A 222 -8.87 17.79 -1.34
N THR A 223 -8.73 16.49 -1.64
CA THR A 223 -8.73 15.96 -3.02
C THR A 223 -10.09 15.43 -3.47
N GLY A 224 -11.05 15.31 -2.55
CA GLY A 224 -12.41 14.82 -2.83
C GLY A 224 -12.48 13.33 -3.16
N VAL A 225 -11.43 12.54 -2.90
CA VAL A 225 -11.43 11.10 -3.16
C VAL A 225 -12.25 10.32 -2.13
N ALA A 226 -12.79 9.18 -2.54
CA ALA A 226 -13.41 8.23 -1.61
C ALA A 226 -12.37 7.72 -0.61
N TYR A 227 -12.79 7.46 0.63
CA TYR A 227 -11.86 7.22 1.73
C TYR A 227 -12.26 6.03 2.60
N ILE A 228 -11.35 5.11 2.81
CA ILE A 228 -11.43 4.05 3.81
C ILE A 228 -10.67 4.55 5.05
N PRO A 229 -11.35 4.85 6.17
CA PRO A 229 -10.71 5.52 7.33
C PRO A 229 -9.50 4.78 7.89
N PHE A 230 -9.60 3.46 8.00
CA PHE A 230 -8.48 2.59 8.34
C PHE A 230 -8.59 1.29 7.55
N PHE A 231 -7.59 1.04 6.70
CA PHE A 231 -7.62 -0.10 5.77
C PHE A 231 -7.69 -1.46 6.49
N LEU A 232 -7.02 -1.58 7.64
CA LEU A 232 -7.00 -2.79 8.48
C LEU A 232 -7.97 -2.72 9.67
N ASN A 233 -9.00 -1.87 9.62
CA ASN A 233 -9.97 -1.78 10.71
C ASN A 233 -10.60 -3.14 11.03
N GLY A 234 -10.62 -3.52 12.32
CA GLY A 234 -11.11 -4.81 12.80
C GLY A 234 -10.20 -6.00 12.50
N VAL A 235 -9.03 -5.77 11.88
CA VAL A 235 -8.02 -6.81 11.60
C VAL A 235 -6.75 -6.53 12.38
N ALA A 236 -6.23 -5.30 12.36
CA ALA A 236 -5.01 -4.95 13.05
C ALA A 236 -5.08 -5.32 14.54
N GLY A 237 -4.06 -6.03 15.03
CA GLY A 237 -3.98 -6.47 16.43
C GLY A 237 -4.78 -7.74 16.77
N ASP A 238 -5.62 -8.27 15.89
CA ASP A 238 -6.29 -9.56 16.12
C ASP A 238 -5.39 -10.71 15.67
N ALA A 239 -4.97 -11.56 16.62
CA ALA A 239 -4.07 -12.68 16.37
C ALA A 239 -4.66 -13.79 15.45
N ASN A 240 -5.99 -13.83 15.27
CA ASN A 240 -6.65 -14.80 14.39
C ASN A 240 -6.73 -14.28 12.95
N LEU A 241 -6.68 -12.95 12.77
CA LEU A 241 -6.81 -12.29 11.48
C LEU A 241 -5.48 -11.81 10.92
N ASN A 242 -4.39 -11.89 11.72
CA ASN A 242 -3.02 -11.56 11.31
C ASN A 242 -2.11 -12.78 11.34
N GLN A 243 -1.10 -12.77 10.50
CA GLN A 243 0.00 -13.71 10.52
C GLN A 243 0.82 -13.55 11.80
N LYS A 244 1.80 -14.42 12.02
CA LYS A 244 2.64 -14.41 13.24
C LYS A 244 3.42 -13.09 13.46
N ASP A 245 3.61 -12.32 12.40
CA ASP A 245 4.26 -11.00 12.47
C ASP A 245 3.36 -9.89 13.01
N ALA A 246 2.07 -10.17 13.21
CA ALA A 246 1.04 -9.25 13.70
C ALA A 246 0.82 -8.01 12.81
N ILE A 247 1.32 -8.02 11.56
CA ILE A 247 1.25 -6.93 10.59
C ILE A 247 0.41 -7.33 9.39
N HIS A 248 0.70 -8.50 8.81
CA HIS A 248 0.08 -8.93 7.57
C HIS A 248 -1.16 -9.79 7.86
N PRO A 249 -2.29 -9.52 7.20
CA PRO A 249 -3.51 -10.30 7.38
C PRO A 249 -3.33 -11.77 6.92
N THR A 250 -4.06 -12.66 7.58
CA THR A 250 -4.33 -14.00 7.06
C THR A 250 -5.35 -13.93 5.92
N LYS A 251 -5.66 -15.06 5.28
CA LYS A 251 -6.78 -15.17 4.34
C LYS A 251 -8.09 -14.61 4.93
N GLU A 252 -8.40 -14.99 6.15
CA GLU A 252 -9.60 -14.55 6.87
C GLU A 252 -9.54 -13.06 7.18
N GLY A 253 -8.35 -12.54 7.54
CA GLY A 253 -8.10 -11.11 7.71
C GLY A 253 -8.37 -10.34 6.41
N TYR A 254 -7.90 -10.82 5.27
CA TYR A 254 -8.22 -10.21 3.98
C TYR A 254 -9.71 -10.31 3.61
N THR A 255 -10.39 -11.41 3.99
CA THR A 255 -11.85 -11.49 3.82
C THR A 255 -12.55 -10.39 4.61
N HIS A 256 -12.09 -10.10 5.83
CA HIS A 256 -12.61 -9.01 6.66
C HIS A 256 -12.33 -7.64 6.00
N VAL A 257 -11.10 -7.39 5.56
CA VAL A 257 -10.73 -6.16 4.85
C VAL A 257 -11.63 -5.92 3.64
N VAL A 258 -11.85 -6.94 2.82
CA VAL A 258 -12.71 -6.81 1.63
C VAL A 258 -14.14 -6.48 2.02
N ARG A 259 -14.75 -7.26 2.90
CA ARG A 259 -16.19 -7.14 3.21
C ARG A 259 -16.53 -5.94 4.07
N ASN A 260 -15.68 -5.63 5.05
CA ASN A 260 -15.99 -4.62 6.06
C ASN A 260 -15.40 -3.25 5.73
N ASN A 261 -14.25 -3.20 5.03
CA ASN A 261 -13.54 -1.95 4.83
C ASN A 261 -13.58 -1.48 3.36
N ILE A 262 -13.39 -2.39 2.40
CA ILE A 262 -13.33 -2.01 0.97
C ILE A 262 -14.72 -1.90 0.36
N LEU A 263 -15.53 -2.95 0.41
CA LEU A 263 -16.81 -3.00 -0.29
C LEU A 263 -17.80 -1.87 0.09
N PRO A 264 -17.93 -1.45 1.36
CA PRO A 264 -18.80 -0.35 1.71
C PRO A 264 -18.44 0.98 1.02
N VAL A 265 -17.16 1.21 0.74
CA VAL A 265 -16.67 2.41 0.06
C VAL A 265 -16.64 2.22 -1.46
N LEU A 266 -16.25 1.04 -1.93
CA LEU A 266 -16.14 0.74 -3.35
C LEU A 266 -17.50 0.68 -4.06
N MET A 267 -18.53 0.10 -3.44
CA MET A 267 -19.80 -0.16 -4.14
C MET A 267 -20.50 1.11 -4.66
N PRO A 268 -20.59 2.22 -3.92
CA PRO A 268 -21.09 3.49 -4.46
C PRO A 268 -20.26 3.97 -5.66
N VAL A 269 -18.93 3.99 -5.53
CA VAL A 269 -17.98 4.40 -6.60
C VAL A 269 -18.14 3.52 -7.83
N LEU A 270 -18.18 2.21 -7.67
CA LEU A 270 -18.35 1.26 -8.78
C LEU A 270 -19.66 1.48 -9.53
N THR A 271 -20.74 1.79 -8.80
CA THR A 271 -22.05 2.06 -9.39
C THR A 271 -21.99 3.32 -10.29
N GLU A 272 -21.38 4.38 -9.82
CA GLU A 272 -21.20 5.63 -10.58
C GLU A 272 -20.35 5.40 -11.84
N VAL A 273 -19.19 4.75 -11.72
CA VAL A 273 -18.31 4.45 -12.85
C VAL A 273 -18.99 3.54 -13.89
N VAL A 274 -19.76 2.54 -13.47
CA VAL A 274 -20.54 1.69 -14.38
C VAL A 274 -21.57 2.51 -15.15
N GLN A 275 -22.28 3.41 -14.47
CA GLN A 275 -23.29 4.28 -15.12
C GLN A 275 -22.66 5.22 -16.14
N GLU A 276 -21.56 5.87 -15.79
CA GLU A 276 -20.82 6.77 -16.69
C GLU A 276 -20.32 6.04 -17.95
N LYS A 277 -19.70 4.87 -17.79
CA LYS A 277 -19.22 4.07 -18.92
C LYS A 277 -20.36 3.58 -19.83
N SER A 278 -21.47 3.18 -19.23
CA SER A 278 -22.62 2.72 -19.98
C SER A 278 -23.28 3.85 -20.79
N SER A 279 -23.28 5.07 -20.26
CA SER A 279 -23.81 6.25 -20.94
C SER A 279 -22.93 6.71 -22.11
N ASN A 280 -21.61 6.53 -22.01
CA ASN A 280 -20.65 6.93 -23.04
C ASN A 280 -20.54 5.91 -24.20
N THR A 281 -21.19 4.75 -24.09
CA THR A 281 -21.15 3.68 -25.10
C THR A 281 -22.40 3.70 -26.01
N GLN A 282 -23.39 4.55 -25.72
CA GLN A 282 -24.58 4.79 -26.53
C GLN A 282 -24.39 5.98 -27.48
#